data_7d82cc12c991b1e459e672c480314b6c
#
_entry.id   7d82cc12c991b1e459e672c480314b6c
#
_cell.length_a   1.000
_cell.length_b   1.000
_cell.length_c   1.000
_cell.angle_alpha   90.00
_cell.angle_beta   90.00
_cell.angle_gamma   90.00
#
_symmetry.space_group_name_H-M   'P 1'
#
loop_
_entity.id
_entity.type
_entity.pdbx_description
1 polymer ?
#
loop_
_entity_poly.entity_id
_entity_poly.type
_entity_poly.pdbx_seq_one_letter_code
_entity_poly.pdbx_strand_id
1 'polypeptide(L)'
;MKIYQNSNEPIYKQIASQLREQILSGQLKAGEPLPSIRVLAQNLKISVITTMKAYEELTAEGLVTATKGKGYFVNSQDEKMLTEQQMRNLEEGLTDAINAAKIMGYDVEQVCEFLRTLWYMEY
;
A
#
# COMPACT_ATOMS: atom_id res chain seq x y z
N MET A 1 -2.71 2.74 -12.41
CA MET A 1 -2.30 3.35 -11.13
C MET A 1 -2.67 4.83 -11.15
N LYS A 2 -3.30 5.30 -10.10
CA LYS A 2 -3.70 6.70 -9.99
C LYS A 2 -2.89 7.40 -8.90
N ILE A 3 -2.40 8.60 -9.24
CA ILE A 3 -1.61 9.43 -8.34
C ILE A 3 -2.34 10.75 -8.13
N TYR A 4 -2.47 11.17 -6.87
CA TYR A 4 -3.15 12.41 -6.51
C TYR A 4 -2.13 13.45 -6.02
N GLN A 5 -1.90 14.47 -6.83
CA GLN A 5 -0.93 15.52 -6.54
C GLN A 5 -1.32 16.36 -5.31
N ASN A 6 -2.63 16.53 -5.10
CA ASN A 6 -3.16 17.36 -4.01
C ASN A 6 -3.41 16.61 -2.72
N SER A 7 -3.04 15.34 -2.66
CA SER A 7 -3.16 14.53 -1.45
C SER A 7 -2.12 14.95 -0.41
N ASN A 8 -2.44 14.79 0.88
CA ASN A 8 -1.48 14.96 1.97
C ASN A 8 -0.41 13.87 1.97
N GLU A 9 -0.68 12.74 1.31
CA GLU A 9 0.28 11.65 1.21
C GLU A 9 1.26 11.93 0.06
N PRO A 10 2.57 11.84 0.32
CA PRO A 10 3.58 12.01 -0.73
C PRO A 10 3.37 11.04 -1.88
N ILE A 11 3.72 11.45 -3.10
CA ILE A 11 3.53 10.62 -4.29
C ILE A 11 4.24 9.28 -4.16
N TYR A 12 5.47 9.24 -3.65
CA TYR A 12 6.19 7.97 -3.51
C TYR A 12 5.46 6.99 -2.59
N LYS A 13 4.79 7.48 -1.56
CA LYS A 13 4.01 6.63 -0.66
C LYS A 13 2.75 6.11 -1.34
N GLN A 14 2.13 6.90 -2.19
CA GLN A 14 0.98 6.45 -2.97
C GLN A 14 1.35 5.31 -3.92
N ILE A 15 2.51 5.42 -4.56
CA ILE A 15 3.03 4.37 -5.45
C ILE A 15 3.33 3.11 -4.64
N ALA A 16 4.06 3.25 -3.54
CA ALA A 16 4.42 2.11 -2.69
C ALA A 16 3.18 1.40 -2.15
N SER A 17 2.17 2.16 -1.69
CA SER A 17 0.92 1.58 -1.18
C SER A 17 0.18 0.78 -2.24
N GLN A 18 0.08 1.31 -3.45
CA GLN A 18 -0.63 0.62 -4.53
C GLN A 18 0.09 -0.65 -4.97
N LEU A 19 1.41 -0.60 -5.11
CA LEU A 19 2.20 -1.78 -5.45
C LEU A 19 2.17 -2.82 -4.33
N ARG A 20 2.27 -2.38 -3.09
CA ARG A 20 2.18 -3.27 -1.92
C ARG A 20 0.86 -4.02 -1.93
N GLU A 21 -0.24 -3.33 -2.17
CA GLU A 21 -1.56 -3.94 -2.24
C GLU A 21 -1.64 -4.98 -3.37
N GLN A 22 -1.08 -4.67 -4.53
CA GLN A 22 -1.05 -5.61 -5.65
C GLN A 22 -0.23 -6.86 -5.33
N ILE A 23 0.87 -6.71 -4.60
CA ILE A 23 1.70 -7.84 -4.18
C ILE A 23 0.98 -8.67 -3.12
N LEU A 24 0.43 -8.03 -2.10
CA LEU A 24 -0.22 -8.72 -0.98
C LEU A 24 -1.53 -9.39 -1.39
N SER A 25 -2.22 -8.85 -2.37
CA SER A 25 -3.46 -9.46 -2.90
C SER A 25 -3.22 -10.59 -3.88
N GLY A 26 -1.98 -10.78 -4.31
CA GLY A 26 -1.64 -11.79 -5.32
C GLY A 26 -1.83 -11.33 -6.77
N GLN A 27 -2.20 -10.07 -6.98
CA GLN A 27 -2.31 -9.52 -8.33
C GLN A 27 -0.94 -9.50 -9.01
N LEU A 28 0.11 -9.14 -8.25
CA LEU A 28 1.50 -9.33 -8.66
C LEU A 28 2.03 -10.55 -7.93
N LYS A 29 2.44 -11.55 -8.68
CA LYS A 29 2.85 -12.84 -8.14
C LYS A 29 4.35 -12.89 -7.89
N ALA A 30 4.77 -13.78 -7.01
CA ALA A 30 6.18 -14.02 -6.73
C ALA A 30 6.92 -14.30 -8.04
N GLY A 31 8.08 -13.66 -8.20
CA GLY A 31 8.89 -13.79 -9.39
C GLY A 31 8.54 -12.85 -10.53
N GLU A 32 7.39 -12.19 -10.47
CA GLU A 32 7.03 -11.22 -11.49
C GLU A 32 7.85 -9.94 -11.34
N PRO A 33 8.26 -9.32 -12.46
CA PRO A 33 8.96 -8.05 -12.40
C PRO A 33 8.00 -6.90 -12.14
N LEU A 34 8.45 -5.90 -11.40
CA LEU A 34 7.78 -4.60 -11.36
C LEU A 34 8.08 -3.87 -12.66
N PRO A 35 7.22 -2.92 -13.07
CA PRO A 35 7.57 -2.02 -14.18
C PRO A 35 8.92 -1.37 -13.92
N SER A 36 9.70 -1.10 -14.96
CA SER A 36 10.96 -0.39 -14.76
C SER A 36 10.67 1.00 -14.18
N ILE A 37 11.61 1.48 -13.37
CA ILE A 37 11.47 2.81 -12.73
C ILE A 37 11.24 3.89 -13.79
N ARG A 38 12.00 3.84 -14.90
CA ARG A 38 11.83 4.82 -15.98
C ARG A 38 10.47 4.78 -16.63
N VAL A 39 10.00 3.57 -16.93
CA VAL A 39 8.69 3.39 -17.58
C VAL A 39 7.60 3.87 -16.67
N LEU A 40 7.62 3.50 -15.40
CA LEU A 40 6.58 3.91 -14.46
C LEU A 40 6.60 5.44 -14.25
N ALA A 41 7.79 6.01 -14.06
CA ALA A 41 7.94 7.46 -13.91
C ALA A 41 7.40 8.20 -15.13
N GLN A 42 7.69 7.71 -16.32
CA GLN A 42 7.22 8.29 -17.57
C GLN A 42 5.70 8.19 -17.70
N ASN A 43 5.15 7.02 -17.40
CA ASN A 43 3.70 6.79 -17.47
C ASN A 43 2.92 7.65 -16.48
N LEU A 44 3.45 7.85 -15.29
CA LEU A 44 2.80 8.65 -14.24
C LEU A 44 3.18 10.14 -14.31
N LYS A 45 4.10 10.50 -15.19
CA LYS A 45 4.58 11.89 -15.36
C LYS A 45 5.16 12.45 -14.05
N ILE A 46 6.00 11.66 -13.41
CA ILE A 46 6.69 12.00 -12.16
C ILE A 46 8.19 11.78 -12.33
N SER A 47 8.98 12.22 -11.35
CA SER A 47 10.42 12.06 -11.40
C SER A 47 10.85 10.61 -11.18
N VAL A 48 11.98 10.26 -11.77
CA VAL A 48 12.62 8.95 -11.56
C VAL A 48 12.97 8.77 -10.09
N ILE A 49 13.43 9.83 -9.43
CA ILE A 49 13.82 9.80 -8.01
C ILE A 49 12.61 9.45 -7.12
N THR A 50 11.46 10.02 -7.38
CA THR A 50 10.23 9.73 -6.64
C THR A 50 9.85 8.26 -6.79
N THR A 51 9.90 7.75 -8.01
CA THR A 51 9.58 6.35 -8.29
C THR A 51 10.59 5.42 -7.60
N MET A 52 11.87 5.75 -7.69
CA MET A 52 12.94 4.99 -7.04
C MET A 52 12.72 4.90 -5.53
N LYS A 53 12.31 6.00 -4.90
CA LYS A 53 12.04 6.03 -3.46
C LYS A 53 10.92 5.07 -3.06
N ALA A 54 9.88 4.96 -3.89
CA ALA A 54 8.81 3.99 -3.67
C ALA A 54 9.34 2.56 -3.73
N TYR A 55 10.16 2.25 -4.73
CA TYR A 55 10.74 0.91 -4.88
C TYR A 55 11.72 0.57 -3.76
N GLU A 56 12.47 1.55 -3.28
CA GLU A 56 13.36 1.36 -2.13
C GLU A 56 12.57 1.01 -0.87
N GLU A 57 11.42 1.65 -0.67
CA GLU A 57 10.56 1.34 0.47
C GLU A 57 10.06 -0.11 0.41
N LEU A 58 9.60 -0.56 -0.76
CA LEU A 58 9.16 -1.94 -0.94
C LEU A 58 10.31 -2.94 -0.74
N THR A 59 11.51 -2.57 -1.16
CA THR A 59 12.72 -3.40 -0.96
C THR A 59 13.04 -3.52 0.54
N ALA A 60 12.97 -2.41 1.27
CA ALA A 60 13.22 -2.40 2.70
C ALA A 60 12.20 -3.25 3.47
N GLU A 61 10.97 -3.34 2.96
CA GLU A 61 9.93 -4.19 3.55
C GLU A 61 10.07 -5.66 3.19
N GLY A 62 10.99 -6.01 2.29
CA GLY A 62 11.18 -7.39 1.85
C GLY A 62 10.17 -7.87 0.83
N LEU A 63 9.38 -6.98 0.25
CA LEU A 63 8.35 -7.35 -0.74
C LEU A 63 8.92 -7.55 -2.12
N VAL A 64 10.00 -6.86 -2.45
CA VAL A 64 10.69 -6.96 -3.74
C VAL A 64 12.19 -7.01 -3.52
N THR A 65 12.89 -7.54 -4.51
CA THR A 65 14.37 -7.57 -4.54
C THR A 65 14.85 -6.89 -5.81
N ALA A 66 15.83 -6.00 -5.66
CA ALA A 66 16.50 -5.39 -6.78
C ALA A 66 17.54 -6.36 -7.32
N THR A 67 17.45 -6.68 -8.60
CA THR A 67 18.42 -7.53 -9.28
C THR A 67 19.23 -6.65 -10.25
N LYS A 68 20.51 -6.56 -10.01
CA LYS A 68 21.40 -5.69 -10.80
C LYS A 68 21.28 -5.98 -12.28
N GLY A 69 21.00 -4.94 -13.05
CA GLY A 69 20.87 -5.03 -14.51
C GLY A 69 19.56 -5.64 -15.00
N LYS A 70 18.68 -6.10 -14.11
CA LYS A 70 17.42 -6.74 -14.49
C LYS A 70 16.17 -6.09 -13.90
N GLY A 71 16.32 -5.24 -12.90
CA GLY A 71 15.20 -4.53 -12.27
C GLY A 71 14.77 -5.12 -10.94
N TYR A 72 13.51 -4.90 -10.60
CA TYR A 72 12.94 -5.31 -9.33
C TYR A 72 11.92 -6.43 -9.54
N PHE A 73 11.99 -7.43 -8.68
CA PHE A 73 11.13 -8.62 -8.78
C PHE A 73 10.41 -8.86 -7.46
N VAL A 74 9.17 -9.32 -7.57
CA VAL A 74 8.34 -9.63 -6.41
C VAL A 74 8.91 -10.86 -5.69
N ASN A 75 9.11 -10.74 -4.37
CA ASN A 75 9.60 -11.84 -3.55
C ASN A 75 8.48 -12.82 -3.21
N SER A 76 8.87 -14.07 -2.95
CA SER A 76 7.94 -15.05 -2.39
C SER A 76 7.50 -14.59 -1.00
N GLN A 77 6.19 -14.67 -0.73
CA GLN A 77 5.64 -14.29 0.55
C GLN A 77 5.29 -15.54 1.36
N ASP A 78 5.73 -15.58 2.60
CA ASP A 78 5.29 -16.59 3.54
C ASP A 78 3.83 -16.30 3.90
N GLU A 79 2.94 -17.26 3.71
CA GLU A 79 1.52 -17.11 3.96
C GLU A 79 1.22 -16.67 5.40
N LYS A 80 1.95 -17.22 6.36
CA LYS A 80 1.82 -16.84 7.76
C LYS A 80 2.23 -15.39 7.99
N MET A 81 3.34 -14.96 7.40
CA MET A 81 3.80 -13.57 7.50
C MET A 81 2.83 -12.61 6.82
N LEU A 82 2.22 -13.01 5.71
CA LEU A 82 1.19 -12.23 5.04
C LEU A 82 -0.01 -12.01 5.95
N THR A 83 -0.50 -13.08 6.58
CA THR A 83 -1.62 -13.01 7.50
C THR A 83 -1.32 -12.07 8.66
N GLU A 84 -0.13 -12.19 9.25
CA GLU A 84 0.29 -11.31 10.34
C GLU A 84 0.37 -9.85 9.90
N GLN A 85 0.89 -9.60 8.70
CA GLN A 85 0.97 -8.26 8.15
C GLN A 85 -0.43 -7.65 7.94
N GLN A 86 -1.36 -8.42 7.39
CA GLN A 86 -2.72 -7.97 7.17
C GLN A 86 -3.43 -7.70 8.50
N MET A 87 -3.20 -8.53 9.51
CA MET A 87 -3.75 -8.29 10.84
C MET A 87 -3.25 -6.99 11.46
N ARG A 88 -1.96 -6.70 11.31
CA ARG A 88 -1.41 -5.43 11.78
C ARG A 88 -2.02 -4.24 11.06
N ASN A 89 -2.19 -4.35 9.74
CA ASN A 89 -2.82 -3.28 8.96
C ASN A 89 -4.26 -3.02 9.41
N LEU A 90 -5.00 -4.08 9.68
CA LEU A 90 -6.36 -3.96 10.18
C LEU A 90 -6.39 -3.28 11.55
N GLU A 91 -5.53 -3.72 12.46
CA GLU A 91 -5.46 -3.12 13.80
C GLU A 91 -5.09 -1.64 13.74
N GLU A 92 -4.12 -1.27 12.91
CA GLU A 92 -3.73 0.13 12.72
C GLU A 92 -4.90 0.97 12.20
N GLY A 93 -5.59 0.48 11.19
CA GLY A 93 -6.75 1.17 10.63
C GLY A 93 -7.86 1.36 11.65
N LEU A 94 -8.16 0.32 12.43
CA LEU A 94 -9.16 0.41 13.48
C LEU A 94 -8.72 1.35 14.60
N THR A 95 -7.44 1.32 14.98
CA THR A 95 -6.91 2.20 16.01
C THR A 95 -7.02 3.66 15.59
N ASP A 96 -6.68 3.97 14.34
CA ASP A 96 -6.81 5.32 13.79
C ASP A 96 -8.27 5.77 13.80
N ALA A 97 -9.18 4.88 13.40
CA ALA A 97 -10.61 5.16 13.41
C ALA A 97 -11.14 5.40 14.83
N ILE A 98 -10.69 4.59 15.79
CA ILE A 98 -11.08 4.74 17.20
C ILE A 98 -10.60 6.08 17.74
N ASN A 99 -9.38 6.47 17.46
CA ASN A 99 -8.84 7.75 17.90
C ASN A 99 -9.62 8.93 17.33
N ALA A 100 -9.98 8.88 16.06
CA ALA A 100 -10.80 9.89 15.42
C ALA A 100 -12.20 9.97 16.06
N ALA A 101 -12.79 8.79 16.32
CA ALA A 101 -14.11 8.71 16.94
C ALA A 101 -14.12 9.30 18.35
N LYS A 102 -13.07 9.02 19.13
CA LYS A 102 -12.95 9.57 20.49
C LYS A 102 -12.87 11.08 20.51
N ILE A 103 -12.16 11.66 19.53
CA ILE A 103 -12.08 13.12 19.37
C ILE A 103 -13.49 13.72 19.15
N MET A 104 -14.34 13.00 18.40
CA MET A 104 -15.71 13.42 18.11
C MET A 104 -16.70 13.09 19.23
N GLY A 105 -16.25 12.39 20.26
CA GLY A 105 -17.13 11.95 21.34
C GLY A 105 -18.03 10.77 20.98
N TYR A 106 -17.69 10.02 19.94
CA TYR A 106 -18.45 8.85 19.53
C TYR A 106 -18.16 7.67 20.46
N ASP A 107 -19.18 6.86 20.71
CA ASP A 107 -19.02 5.61 21.44
C ASP A 107 -18.83 4.44 20.46
N VAL A 108 -18.62 3.24 21.01
CA VAL A 108 -18.36 2.06 20.20
C VAL A 108 -19.53 1.71 19.29
N GLU A 109 -20.75 1.92 19.76
CA GLU A 109 -21.95 1.60 18.97
C GLU A 109 -22.06 2.50 17.74
N GLN A 110 -21.75 3.79 17.91
CA GLN A 110 -21.73 4.72 16.80
C GLN A 110 -20.67 4.36 15.77
N VAL A 111 -19.49 3.94 16.23
CA VAL A 111 -18.41 3.49 15.34
C VAL A 111 -18.82 2.22 14.60
N CYS A 112 -19.47 1.27 15.28
CA CYS A 112 -19.95 0.03 14.65
C CYS A 112 -20.99 0.32 13.56
N GLU A 113 -21.89 1.26 13.82
CA GLU A 113 -22.89 1.65 12.84
C GLU A 113 -22.23 2.28 11.60
N PHE A 114 -21.27 3.15 11.83
CA PHE A 114 -20.49 3.77 10.74
C PHE A 114 -19.74 2.71 9.94
N LEU A 115 -19.14 1.75 10.62
CA LEU A 115 -18.44 0.63 9.98
C LEU A 115 -19.37 -0.17 9.09
N ARG A 116 -20.58 -0.50 9.57
CA ARG A 116 -21.55 -1.23 8.77
C ARG A 116 -21.95 -0.46 7.52
N THR A 117 -22.17 0.83 7.66
CA THR A 117 -22.49 1.69 6.52
C THR A 117 -21.39 1.67 5.47
N LEU A 118 -20.14 1.84 5.88
CA LEU A 118 -19.00 1.81 4.98
C LEU A 118 -18.80 0.45 4.33
N TRP A 119 -19.04 -0.62 5.10
CA TRP A 119 -18.85 -1.98 4.61
C TRP A 119 -19.72 -2.29 3.40
N TYR A 120 -20.95 -1.79 3.42
CA TYR A 120 -21.90 -2.06 2.35
C TYR A 120 -21.93 -1.01 1.24
N MET A 121 -21.06 -0.01 1.31
CA MET A 121 -20.86 0.91 0.20
C MET A 121 -20.06 0.22 -0.90
N GLU A 122 -20.40 0.52 -2.15
CA GLU A 122 -19.63 0.03 -3.30
C GLU A 122 -18.45 0.97 -3.56
N TYR A 123 -17.32 0.35 -3.79
CA TYR A 123 -16.11 1.07 -4.17
C TYR A 123 -15.63 0.63 -5.53
#